data_9258575f7822dfabbc86815b7d63615a
#
_entry.id   9258575f7822dfabbc86815b7d63615a
#
_cell.length_a   1.000
_cell.length_b   1.000
_cell.length_c   1.000
_cell.angle_alpha   90.00
_cell.angle_beta   90.00
_cell.angle_gamma   90.00
#
_symmetry.space_group_name_H-M   'P 1'
#
loop_
_entity.id
_entity.type
_entity.pdbx_description
1 polymer ?
#
loop_
_entity_poly.entity_id
_entity_poly.type
_entity_poly.pdbx_seq_one_letter_code
_entity_poly.pdbx_strand_id
1 'polypeptide(L)'
;MKKSNLKIAALSGMALFVSAVVSLSSCSADAEEVMNNSSQLSGPCASVRVHVSDFSISVEEFSEGRTRAVQDVADYTNVKAVDLAFYDGDTEILKATQVKGDGTYTTFGEFDCSLPLGTYTMVVVGRGWFDGDVFTLTSPTEAGYTSGFTRETFCATQSVTVTAAGADVSIALNRINSGIQIMSTDGRPSGVAKIRTTYAAGSKSFNPTTGLATSDTGFSVTNTPSATVGNTINTGNFVFLATDEQTMNITIEVLDGSGNVLFTKVAEDVPFKRNRKTVLSGGLFTAANSSFSFRLDTGWLQDHTVNF
;
A
#
# COMPACT_ATOMS: atom_id res chain seq x y z
N MET A 1 9.54 -75.85 -25.80
CA MET A 1 10.78 -76.38 -26.46
C MET A 1 11.78 -75.25 -26.56
N LYS A 2 13.02 -75.55 -26.06
CA LYS A 2 14.34 -75.03 -26.41
C LYS A 2 14.52 -73.46 -26.53
N LYS A 3 15.18 -72.85 -25.53
CA LYS A 3 16.64 -72.64 -25.37
C LYS A 3 17.23 -71.74 -26.47
N SER A 4 17.78 -70.61 -26.09
CA SER A 4 19.24 -70.47 -26.16
C SER A 4 19.72 -69.17 -25.49
N ASN A 5 20.68 -69.37 -24.63
CA ASN A 5 21.51 -68.31 -23.99
C ASN A 5 22.51 -67.77 -25.01
N LEU A 6 22.84 -66.46 -24.88
CA LEU A 6 24.18 -66.05 -25.25
C LEU A 6 24.67 -64.95 -24.27
N LYS A 7 25.69 -65.34 -23.52
CA LYS A 7 26.55 -64.47 -22.74
C LYS A 7 27.60 -63.87 -23.68
N ILE A 8 27.84 -62.55 -23.60
CA ILE A 8 29.16 -62.02 -23.93
C ILE A 8 29.52 -61.01 -22.86
N ALA A 9 30.65 -61.31 -22.24
CA ALA A 9 31.35 -60.47 -21.29
C ALA A 9 32.40 -59.63 -22.03
N ALA A 10 32.78 -58.54 -21.39
CA ALA A 10 34.07 -57.87 -21.37
C ALA A 10 33.91 -56.40 -21.65
N LEU A 11 34.54 -55.50 -21.11
CA LEU A 11 35.79 -55.25 -20.46
C LEU A 11 35.81 -53.80 -19.96
N SER A 12 36.28 -53.61 -18.77
CA SER A 12 36.77 -52.40 -18.11
C SER A 12 37.21 -51.24 -19.00
N GLY A 13 36.74 -50.06 -18.59
CA GLY A 13 37.30 -48.77 -18.96
C GLY A 13 36.98 -47.77 -17.84
N MET A 14 37.83 -47.73 -16.81
CA MET A 14 37.72 -46.82 -15.67
C MET A 14 38.28 -45.46 -16.09
N ALA A 15 37.43 -44.55 -16.53
CA ALA A 15 37.76 -43.14 -16.71
C ALA A 15 37.29 -42.40 -15.47
N LEU A 16 38.23 -41.97 -14.61
CA LEU A 16 38.03 -41.03 -13.53
C LEU A 16 37.70 -39.67 -14.13
N PHE A 17 36.40 -39.31 -14.19
CA PHE A 17 36.00 -37.94 -14.33
C PHE A 17 35.94 -37.32 -12.94
N VAL A 18 36.92 -36.54 -12.60
CA VAL A 18 36.83 -35.57 -11.49
C VAL A 18 35.86 -34.47 -11.94
N SER A 19 34.60 -34.65 -11.63
CA SER A 19 33.58 -33.57 -11.72
C SER A 19 33.88 -32.63 -10.60
N ALA A 20 34.49 -31.48 -10.90
CA ALA A 20 34.44 -30.32 -10.03
C ALA A 20 32.97 -29.91 -9.95
N VAL A 21 32.32 -30.23 -8.84
CA VAL A 21 31.02 -29.67 -8.49
C VAL A 21 31.26 -28.21 -8.16
N VAL A 22 31.11 -27.34 -9.17
CA VAL A 22 30.90 -25.93 -8.93
C VAL A 22 29.46 -25.83 -8.37
N SER A 23 29.36 -25.72 -7.07
CA SER A 23 28.08 -25.37 -6.41
C SER A 23 27.70 -23.96 -6.85
N LEU A 24 26.88 -23.87 -7.90
CA LEU A 24 26.15 -22.65 -8.21
C LEU A 24 25.13 -22.47 -7.08
N SER A 25 25.46 -21.69 -6.07
CA SER A 25 24.46 -21.17 -5.14
C SER A 25 23.57 -20.22 -5.92
N SER A 26 22.42 -20.72 -6.40
CA SER A 26 21.37 -19.86 -6.89
C SER A 26 20.80 -19.09 -5.71
N CYS A 27 20.52 -17.81 -5.90
CA CYS A 27 19.76 -17.04 -4.95
C CYS A 27 18.36 -17.62 -4.83
N SER A 28 18.12 -18.38 -3.78
CA SER A 28 16.78 -18.72 -3.36
C SER A 28 16.51 -17.97 -2.06
N ALA A 29 15.45 -17.18 -2.04
CA ALA A 29 14.95 -16.64 -0.78
C ALA A 29 14.40 -17.83 0.02
N ASP A 30 15.03 -18.13 1.16
CA ASP A 30 14.46 -19.03 2.16
C ASP A 30 13.35 -18.29 2.91
N ALA A 31 12.23 -18.11 2.20
CA ALA A 31 10.93 -17.84 2.78
C ALA A 31 9.94 -18.60 1.89
N GLU A 32 9.30 -19.60 2.44
CA GLU A 32 8.20 -20.29 1.79
C GLU A 32 7.13 -19.27 1.38
N GLU A 33 6.76 -19.29 0.08
CA GLU A 33 5.82 -18.43 -0.63
C GLU A 33 6.32 -17.07 -1.13
N VAL A 34 7.33 -17.07 -2.01
CA VAL A 34 7.36 -16.08 -3.10
C VAL A 34 7.04 -16.80 -4.40
N MET A 35 5.77 -16.87 -4.71
CA MET A 35 5.31 -17.34 -6.01
C MET A 35 5.58 -16.31 -7.09
N ASN A 36 6.38 -16.76 -8.08
CA ASN A 36 6.39 -16.36 -9.47
C ASN A 36 6.87 -14.96 -9.85
N ASN A 37 8.14 -14.79 -10.04
CA ASN A 37 8.76 -14.51 -11.33
C ASN A 37 10.29 -14.39 -11.17
N SER A 38 10.97 -15.47 -10.84
CA SER A 38 12.42 -15.48 -10.89
C SER A 38 12.87 -15.59 -12.35
N SER A 39 13.00 -14.46 -13.03
CA SER A 39 14.04 -14.32 -14.04
C SER A 39 15.34 -14.70 -13.33
N GLN A 40 16.05 -15.73 -13.83
CA GLN A 40 17.23 -16.32 -13.20
C GLN A 40 18.22 -15.23 -12.82
N LEU A 41 18.28 -14.90 -11.54
CA LEU A 41 19.29 -14.01 -10.99
C LEU A 41 20.65 -14.73 -11.14
N SER A 42 21.47 -14.28 -12.09
CA SER A 42 22.78 -14.86 -12.34
C SER A 42 23.84 -14.01 -11.65
N GLY A 43 24.57 -14.61 -10.70
CA GLY A 43 25.69 -13.96 -10.04
C GLY A 43 25.80 -14.32 -8.54
N PRO A 44 26.88 -13.88 -7.87
CA PRO A 44 27.02 -14.03 -6.44
C PRO A 44 25.97 -13.15 -5.73
N CYS A 45 25.27 -13.74 -4.75
CA CYS A 45 24.29 -13.04 -3.94
C CYS A 45 24.81 -12.78 -2.53
N ALA A 46 24.28 -11.75 -1.89
CA ALA A 46 24.60 -11.39 -0.53
C ALA A 46 23.31 -11.11 0.27
N SER A 47 23.41 -11.26 1.60
CA SER A 47 22.30 -11.00 2.52
C SER A 47 21.97 -9.51 2.53
N VAL A 48 20.66 -9.19 2.50
CA VAL A 48 20.12 -7.86 2.66
C VAL A 48 19.11 -7.88 3.78
N ARG A 49 19.34 -7.05 4.79
CA ARG A 49 18.39 -6.81 5.86
C ARG A 49 17.75 -5.45 5.69
N VAL A 50 16.42 -5.39 5.77
CA VAL A 50 15.67 -4.13 5.74
C VAL A 50 14.86 -4.03 7.02
N HIS A 51 15.07 -2.95 7.75
CA HIS A 51 14.34 -2.59 8.96
C HIS A 51 13.49 -1.35 8.69
N VAL A 52 12.17 -1.50 8.75
CA VAL A 52 11.24 -0.37 8.73
C VAL A 52 11.16 0.18 10.15
N SER A 53 11.89 1.26 10.41
CA SER A 53 12.08 1.80 11.76
C SER A 53 10.81 2.45 12.31
N ASP A 54 10.12 3.23 11.48
CA ASP A 54 9.00 4.02 11.95
C ASP A 54 8.11 4.56 10.81
N PHE A 55 6.91 5.02 11.21
CA PHE A 55 6.02 5.82 10.38
C PHE A 55 6.14 7.28 10.75
N SER A 56 6.67 8.10 9.86
CA SER A 56 6.74 9.54 10.04
C SER A 56 5.37 10.17 9.84
N ILE A 57 4.74 10.51 10.96
CA ILE A 57 3.51 11.26 11.00
C ILE A 57 3.92 12.72 11.26
N SER A 58 4.15 13.53 10.22
CA SER A 58 4.50 14.92 10.43
C SER A 58 3.30 15.74 10.88
N VAL A 59 3.43 16.42 12.00
CA VAL A 59 2.57 17.53 12.40
C VAL A 59 3.25 18.80 11.99
N GLU A 60 2.69 19.51 11.00
CA GLU A 60 3.04 20.91 10.85
C GLU A 60 2.18 21.71 11.81
N GLU A 61 2.79 22.39 12.71
CA GLU A 61 2.14 23.47 13.45
C GLU A 61 2.80 24.79 13.21
N PHE A 62 1.91 25.78 13.12
CA PHE A 62 2.28 27.17 13.25
C PHE A 62 2.75 27.41 14.70
N SER A 63 4.01 27.32 14.95
CA SER A 63 4.84 27.97 15.97
C SER A 63 6.01 27.10 16.44
N GLU A 64 7.11 27.73 16.64
CA GLU A 64 8.43 27.34 17.09
C GLU A 64 8.50 26.06 17.94
N GLY A 65 9.24 25.04 17.47
CA GLY A 65 9.78 23.99 18.30
C GLY A 65 9.05 22.65 18.30
N ARG A 66 8.78 22.03 17.10
CA ARG A 66 8.12 20.72 17.11
C ARG A 66 8.94 19.57 16.58
N THR A 67 8.89 18.53 17.40
CA THR A 67 9.38 17.21 17.10
C THR A 67 8.41 16.48 16.16
N ARG A 68 8.94 15.80 15.13
CA ARG A 68 8.21 14.78 14.38
C ARG A 68 7.61 13.80 15.37
N ALA A 69 6.30 13.57 15.30
CA ALA A 69 5.72 12.41 15.95
C ALA A 69 6.10 11.19 15.09
N VAL A 70 6.92 10.33 15.68
CA VAL A 70 7.39 9.07 15.11
C VAL A 70 6.67 7.97 15.89
N GLN A 71 6.08 7.01 15.18
CA GLN A 71 5.44 5.87 15.80
C GLN A 71 6.06 4.59 15.28
N ASP A 72 6.44 3.71 16.20
CA ASP A 72 6.98 2.39 15.88
C ASP A 72 6.01 1.60 14.98
N VAL A 73 6.57 0.89 14.02
CA VAL A 73 5.84 0.07 13.06
C VAL A 73 4.96 -0.98 13.74
N ALA A 74 5.42 -1.55 14.83
CA ALA A 74 4.68 -2.55 15.61
C ALA A 74 3.44 -1.96 16.27
N ASP A 75 3.52 -0.71 16.72
CA ASP A 75 2.47 -0.04 17.50
C ASP A 75 1.43 0.68 16.65
N TYR A 76 1.73 0.96 15.38
CA TYR A 76 0.78 1.65 14.51
C TYR A 76 -0.32 0.71 14.01
N THR A 77 -1.52 0.87 14.54
CA THR A 77 -2.62 -0.07 14.34
C THR A 77 -3.26 -0.01 12.96
N ASN A 78 -3.17 1.12 12.26
CA ASN A 78 -3.81 1.32 10.95
C ASN A 78 -3.02 0.71 9.79
N VAL A 79 -1.70 0.52 9.93
CA VAL A 79 -0.92 -0.22 8.94
C VAL A 79 -1.06 -1.71 9.22
N LYS A 80 -1.53 -2.43 8.21
CA LYS A 80 -1.81 -3.88 8.25
C LYS A 80 -0.92 -4.67 7.32
N ALA A 81 -0.31 -4.01 6.34
CA ALA A 81 0.62 -4.66 5.42
C ALA A 81 1.83 -3.75 5.16
N VAL A 82 2.98 -4.38 4.94
CA VAL A 82 4.19 -3.74 4.45
C VAL A 82 4.65 -4.50 3.21
N ASP A 83 4.76 -3.77 2.10
CA ASP A 83 5.29 -4.27 0.83
C ASP A 83 6.71 -3.75 0.66
N LEU A 84 7.65 -4.64 0.34
CA LEU A 84 9.04 -4.35 -0.01
C LEU A 84 9.28 -4.80 -1.44
N ALA A 85 9.94 -3.98 -2.24
CA ALA A 85 10.43 -4.39 -3.55
C ALA A 85 11.80 -3.76 -3.86
N PHE A 86 12.61 -4.49 -4.63
CA PHE A 86 13.88 -4.03 -5.19
C PHE A 86 13.80 -4.06 -6.70
N TYR A 87 14.27 -3.00 -7.34
CA TYR A 87 14.25 -2.82 -8.79
C TYR A 87 15.64 -2.48 -9.32
N ASP A 88 15.98 -3.07 -10.46
CA ASP A 88 17.08 -2.61 -11.33
C ASP A 88 16.47 -1.86 -12.52
N GLY A 89 16.55 -0.52 -12.49
CA GLY A 89 15.68 0.31 -13.34
C GLY A 89 14.21 0.05 -13.02
N ASP A 90 13.44 -0.38 -14.03
CA ASP A 90 12.03 -0.77 -13.88
C ASP A 90 11.84 -2.30 -13.71
N THR A 91 12.93 -3.08 -13.72
CA THR A 91 12.85 -4.53 -13.58
C THR A 91 12.76 -4.92 -12.11
N GLU A 92 11.69 -5.60 -11.73
CA GLU A 92 11.51 -6.16 -10.39
C GLU A 92 12.52 -7.30 -10.16
N ILE A 93 13.35 -7.17 -9.14
CA ILE A 93 14.36 -8.15 -8.75
C ILE A 93 13.85 -9.03 -7.61
N LEU A 94 13.18 -8.39 -6.64
CA LEU A 94 12.59 -9.07 -5.50
C LEU A 94 11.38 -8.28 -5.02
N LYS A 95 10.36 -8.98 -4.59
CA LYS A 95 9.20 -8.41 -3.93
C LYS A 95 8.75 -9.30 -2.78
N ALA A 96 8.40 -8.71 -1.67
CA ALA A 96 7.89 -9.39 -0.49
C ALA A 96 6.79 -8.56 0.16
N THR A 97 5.80 -9.23 0.75
CA THR A 97 4.72 -8.58 1.50
C THR A 97 4.58 -9.26 2.85
N GLN A 98 4.50 -8.47 3.91
CA GLN A 98 4.09 -8.94 5.23
C GLN A 98 2.70 -8.40 5.53
N VAL A 99 1.79 -9.26 5.96
CA VAL A 99 0.46 -8.88 6.46
C VAL A 99 0.41 -9.11 7.96
N LYS A 100 0.04 -8.09 8.72
CA LYS A 100 0.09 -8.13 10.19
C LYS A 100 -0.79 -9.24 10.74
N GLY A 101 -0.15 -10.20 11.41
CA GLY A 101 -0.82 -11.33 12.04
C GLY A 101 -0.95 -12.60 11.19
N ASP A 102 -0.40 -12.65 9.97
CA ASP A 102 -0.41 -13.86 9.12
C ASP A 102 0.61 -14.94 9.54
N GLY A 103 1.56 -14.58 10.41
CA GLY A 103 2.55 -15.53 10.96
C GLY A 103 3.68 -15.91 10.00
N THR A 104 3.80 -15.26 8.85
CA THR A 104 4.83 -15.53 7.83
C THR A 104 6.17 -14.85 8.11
N TYR A 105 6.26 -14.05 9.15
CA TYR A 105 7.45 -13.28 9.53
C TYR A 105 7.68 -13.35 11.06
N THR A 106 8.91 -13.10 11.49
CA THR A 106 9.27 -13.08 12.91
C THR A 106 8.90 -11.73 13.55
N THR A 107 9.21 -10.63 12.85
CA THR A 107 8.96 -9.27 13.32
C THR A 107 8.38 -8.46 12.17
N PHE A 108 7.23 -7.81 12.39
CA PHE A 108 6.57 -6.99 11.39
C PHE A 108 7.42 -5.76 11.03
N GLY A 109 7.70 -5.60 9.72
CA GLY A 109 8.57 -4.54 9.21
C GLY A 109 10.05 -4.93 9.10
N GLU A 110 10.43 -6.16 9.51
CA GLU A 110 11.77 -6.70 9.32
C GLU A 110 11.78 -7.67 8.14
N PHE A 111 12.69 -7.46 7.19
CA PHE A 111 12.86 -8.32 6.03
C PHE A 111 14.30 -8.79 5.94
N ASP A 112 14.50 -10.10 5.87
CA ASP A 112 15.77 -10.73 5.52
C ASP A 112 15.64 -11.33 4.13
N CYS A 113 16.46 -10.92 3.19
CA CYS A 113 16.44 -11.41 1.82
C CYS A 113 17.85 -11.57 1.25
N SER A 114 17.96 -12.11 0.05
CA SER A 114 19.23 -12.29 -0.65
C SER A 114 19.11 -11.70 -2.05
N LEU A 115 20.04 -10.82 -2.41
CA LEU A 115 20.09 -10.15 -3.72
C LEU A 115 21.44 -10.34 -4.37
N PRO A 116 21.52 -10.35 -5.73
CA PRO A 116 22.78 -10.23 -6.44
C PRO A 116 23.53 -8.96 -6.04
N LEU A 117 24.85 -8.96 -6.21
CA LEU A 117 25.66 -7.75 -6.02
C LEU A 117 25.25 -6.70 -7.06
N GLY A 118 24.97 -5.47 -6.62
CA GLY A 118 24.48 -4.42 -7.50
C GLY A 118 23.93 -3.23 -6.73
N THR A 119 23.39 -2.26 -7.47
CA THR A 119 22.70 -1.11 -6.89
C THR A 119 21.26 -1.10 -7.36
N TYR A 120 20.35 -1.04 -6.43
CA TYR A 120 18.91 -1.18 -6.65
C TYR A 120 18.12 0.01 -6.13
N THR A 121 16.98 0.28 -6.74
CA THR A 121 15.96 1.13 -6.11
C THR A 121 15.09 0.27 -5.21
N MET A 122 15.18 0.48 -3.92
CA MET A 122 14.30 -0.12 -2.93
C MET A 122 13.06 0.75 -2.76
N VAL A 123 11.89 0.12 -2.76
CA VAL A 123 10.59 0.75 -2.47
C VAL A 123 9.97 0.02 -1.29
N VAL A 124 9.54 0.76 -0.28
CA VAL A 124 8.80 0.22 0.87
C VAL A 124 7.48 0.96 1.02
N VAL A 125 6.37 0.22 1.12
CA VAL A 125 5.02 0.75 1.28
C VAL A 125 4.36 0.13 2.50
N GLY A 126 4.05 0.95 3.50
CA GLY A 126 3.20 0.57 4.62
C GLY A 126 1.76 1.01 4.36
N ARG A 127 0.79 0.12 4.52
CA ARG A 127 -0.60 0.43 4.16
C ARG A 127 -1.64 -0.24 5.05
N GLY A 128 -2.84 0.38 5.11
CA GLY A 128 -4.03 -0.32 5.56
C GLY A 128 -4.36 -1.48 4.62
N TRP A 129 -4.96 -2.53 5.18
CA TRP A 129 -5.39 -3.70 4.40
C TRP A 129 -6.72 -4.24 4.96
N PHE A 130 -7.64 -4.59 4.06
CA PHE A 130 -8.89 -5.27 4.35
C PHE A 130 -9.21 -6.24 3.21
N ASP A 131 -9.99 -7.27 3.52
CA ASP A 131 -10.45 -8.22 2.52
C ASP A 131 -11.14 -7.52 1.35
N GLY A 132 -10.77 -7.88 0.13
CA GLY A 132 -11.29 -7.29 -1.11
C GLY A 132 -10.51 -6.08 -1.62
N ASP A 133 -9.58 -5.52 -0.86
CA ASP A 133 -8.63 -4.52 -1.38
C ASP A 133 -7.53 -5.22 -2.17
N VAL A 134 -7.26 -4.74 -3.38
CA VAL A 134 -6.14 -5.20 -4.20
C VAL A 134 -5.18 -4.04 -4.39
N PHE A 135 -3.99 -4.19 -3.83
CA PHE A 135 -2.87 -3.26 -3.98
C PHE A 135 -1.81 -3.88 -4.87
N THR A 136 -1.22 -3.08 -5.75
CA THR A 136 -0.11 -3.47 -6.61
C THR A 136 1.02 -2.47 -6.48
N LEU A 137 2.24 -2.98 -6.37
CA LEU A 137 3.48 -2.22 -6.51
C LEU A 137 4.13 -2.70 -7.81
N THR A 138 4.01 -1.92 -8.88
CA THR A 138 4.33 -2.34 -10.25
C THR A 138 5.76 -1.95 -10.63
N SER A 139 6.21 -0.77 -10.21
CA SER A 139 7.55 -0.23 -10.51
C SER A 139 7.97 0.79 -9.45
N PRO A 140 9.20 1.32 -9.50
CA PRO A 140 9.60 2.42 -8.62
C PRO A 140 8.78 3.70 -8.78
N THR A 141 8.02 3.80 -9.86
CA THR A 141 7.22 4.98 -10.21
C THR A 141 5.72 4.71 -10.28
N GLU A 142 5.27 3.47 -10.02
CA GLU A 142 3.85 3.12 -10.10
C GLU A 142 3.45 2.10 -9.04
N ALA A 143 2.51 2.50 -8.19
CA ALA A 143 1.84 1.66 -7.22
C ALA A 143 0.41 2.15 -7.01
N GLY A 144 -0.50 1.32 -6.49
CA GLY A 144 -1.86 1.75 -6.20
C GLY A 144 -2.87 0.65 -5.92
N TYR A 145 -4.10 1.08 -5.69
CA TYR A 145 -5.24 0.21 -5.42
C TYR A 145 -6.05 -0.01 -6.69
N THR A 146 -6.02 -1.22 -7.21
CA THR A 146 -6.76 -1.60 -8.44
C THR A 146 -8.19 -2.04 -8.13
N SER A 147 -8.45 -2.49 -6.89
CA SER A 147 -9.77 -2.84 -6.39
C SER A 147 -9.94 -2.41 -4.93
N GLY A 148 -11.17 -2.34 -4.45
CA GLY A 148 -11.49 -1.91 -3.08
C GLY A 148 -11.27 -0.41 -2.85
N PHE A 149 -10.91 -0.08 -1.64
CA PHE A 149 -10.71 1.30 -1.19
C PHE A 149 -9.24 1.69 -1.18
N THR A 150 -8.97 2.96 -1.44
CA THR A 150 -7.68 3.55 -1.08
C THR A 150 -7.57 3.58 0.45
N ARG A 151 -6.46 3.10 0.99
CA ARG A 151 -6.20 3.06 2.43
C ARG A 151 -5.15 4.06 2.82
N GLU A 152 -5.03 4.32 4.11
CA GLU A 152 -3.90 5.05 4.65
C GLU A 152 -2.60 4.40 4.18
N THR A 153 -1.72 5.20 3.57
CA THR A 153 -0.54 4.69 2.87
C THR A 153 0.69 5.54 3.21
N PHE A 154 1.74 4.85 3.58
CA PHE A 154 3.07 5.38 3.85
C PHE A 154 4.03 4.81 2.82
N CYS A 155 5.00 5.60 2.38
CA CYS A 155 5.98 5.16 1.40
C CYS A 155 7.33 5.82 1.62
N ALA A 156 8.38 5.10 1.26
CA ALA A 156 9.71 5.64 1.06
C ALA A 156 10.44 4.84 -0.02
N THR A 157 11.36 5.50 -0.71
CA THR A 157 12.26 4.91 -1.69
C THR A 157 13.69 5.26 -1.34
N GLN A 158 14.61 4.33 -1.58
CA GLN A 158 16.04 4.52 -1.33
C GLN A 158 16.88 3.71 -2.32
N SER A 159 18.01 4.27 -2.73
CA SER A 159 19.04 3.50 -3.46
C SER A 159 19.82 2.64 -2.48
N VAL A 160 19.94 1.33 -2.77
CA VAL A 160 20.65 0.35 -1.94
C VAL A 160 21.73 -0.32 -2.76
N THR A 161 22.97 -0.29 -2.29
CA THR A 161 24.08 -1.01 -2.91
C THR A 161 24.39 -2.28 -2.11
N VAL A 162 24.21 -3.42 -2.77
CA VAL A 162 24.50 -4.76 -2.23
C VAL A 162 25.92 -5.14 -2.61
N THR A 163 26.77 -5.28 -1.62
CA THR A 163 28.19 -5.71 -1.78
C THR A 163 28.34 -7.16 -1.31
N ALA A 164 29.53 -7.73 -1.46
CA ALA A 164 29.82 -9.07 -0.93
C ALA A 164 29.65 -9.18 0.61
N ALA A 165 29.70 -8.05 1.32
CA ALA A 165 29.41 -7.98 2.76
C ALA A 165 27.91 -7.93 3.07
N GLY A 166 27.06 -7.84 2.06
CA GLY A 166 25.63 -7.61 2.21
C GLY A 166 25.24 -6.14 2.28
N ALA A 167 24.01 -5.89 2.71
CA ALA A 167 23.50 -4.56 3.02
C ALA A 167 22.59 -4.64 4.25
N ASP A 168 22.63 -3.59 5.08
CA ASP A 168 21.73 -3.41 6.24
C ASP A 168 21.13 -2.00 6.13
N VAL A 169 19.80 -1.92 6.04
CA VAL A 169 19.08 -0.70 5.70
C VAL A 169 18.00 -0.44 6.72
N SER A 170 18.00 0.73 7.33
CA SER A 170 16.91 1.24 8.15
C SER A 170 16.18 2.35 7.40
N ILE A 171 14.85 2.28 7.32
CA ILE A 171 14.04 3.22 6.54
C ILE A 171 12.79 3.65 7.30
N ALA A 172 12.54 4.96 7.34
CA ALA A 172 11.32 5.55 7.86
C ALA A 172 10.34 5.87 6.72
N LEU A 173 9.06 5.54 6.90
CA LEU A 173 8.03 5.76 5.89
C LEU A 173 7.24 7.04 6.18
N ASN A 174 6.96 7.83 5.14
CA ASN A 174 6.16 9.04 5.22
C ASN A 174 4.74 8.78 4.70
N ARG A 175 3.72 9.33 5.38
CA ARG A 175 2.35 9.29 4.85
C ARG A 175 2.25 10.13 3.58
N ILE A 176 1.77 9.51 2.49
CA ILE A 176 1.78 10.10 1.15
C ILE A 176 0.40 10.48 0.63
N ASN A 177 -0.68 10.05 1.27
CA ASN A 177 -2.03 10.39 0.84
C ASN A 177 -2.73 11.40 1.77
N SER A 178 -3.86 11.91 1.30
CA SER A 178 -4.78 12.75 2.04
C SER A 178 -6.02 11.95 2.42
N GLY A 179 -6.61 12.25 3.57
CA GLY A 179 -7.89 11.68 3.99
C GLY A 179 -9.03 12.66 3.79
N ILE A 180 -10.24 12.12 3.61
CA ILE A 180 -11.48 12.86 3.73
C ILE A 180 -12.39 12.18 4.74
N GLN A 181 -13.09 12.96 5.54
CA GLN A 181 -14.15 12.52 6.43
C GLN A 181 -15.42 13.30 6.08
N ILE A 182 -16.51 12.58 5.83
CA ILE A 182 -17.82 13.13 5.49
C ILE A 182 -18.76 12.85 6.66
N MET A 183 -19.27 13.91 7.27
CA MET A 183 -20.14 13.84 8.44
C MET A 183 -21.50 14.46 8.10
N SER A 184 -22.59 13.69 8.20
CA SER A 184 -23.91 14.28 8.09
C SER A 184 -24.29 15.00 9.38
N THR A 185 -24.98 16.13 9.26
CA THR A 185 -25.60 16.83 10.40
C THR A 185 -27.04 16.40 10.61
N ASP A 186 -27.62 15.70 9.65
CA ASP A 186 -28.95 15.11 9.67
C ASP A 186 -28.91 13.59 9.82
N GLY A 187 -29.97 13.03 10.35
CA GLY A 187 -30.06 11.59 10.60
C GLY A 187 -30.36 10.81 9.32
N ARG A 188 -29.73 9.64 9.17
CA ARG A 188 -29.93 8.73 8.04
C ARG A 188 -31.40 8.31 7.94
N PRO A 189 -32.13 8.60 6.82
CA PRO A 189 -33.49 8.13 6.62
C PRO A 189 -33.52 6.63 6.31
N SER A 190 -34.72 6.04 6.51
CA SER A 190 -35.04 4.70 6.01
C SER A 190 -34.88 4.68 4.47
N GLY A 191 -34.42 3.57 3.92
CA GLY A 191 -34.19 3.42 2.47
C GLY A 191 -32.78 3.83 1.99
N VAL A 192 -32.00 4.57 2.75
CA VAL A 192 -30.62 4.85 2.42
C VAL A 192 -29.74 3.62 2.71
N ALA A 193 -29.08 3.11 1.68
CA ALA A 193 -28.23 1.92 1.78
C ALA A 193 -26.76 2.20 1.55
N LYS A 194 -26.41 3.16 0.67
CA LYS A 194 -25.03 3.43 0.27
C LYS A 194 -24.77 4.92 0.12
N ILE A 195 -23.51 5.30 0.26
CA ILE A 195 -22.99 6.64 -0.05
C ILE A 195 -21.89 6.48 -1.10
N ARG A 196 -22.10 7.06 -2.27
CA ARG A 196 -21.07 7.15 -3.31
C ARG A 196 -20.42 8.53 -3.26
N THR A 197 -19.10 8.54 -3.11
CA THR A 197 -18.29 9.76 -3.13
C THR A 197 -17.47 9.77 -4.40
N THR A 198 -17.61 10.81 -5.20
CA THR A 198 -16.84 11.03 -6.43
C THR A 198 -15.90 12.20 -6.22
N TYR A 199 -14.63 11.96 -6.45
CA TYR A 199 -13.54 12.92 -6.44
C TYR A 199 -13.33 13.43 -7.87
N ALA A 200 -13.35 14.74 -8.09
CA ALA A 200 -13.16 15.31 -9.43
C ALA A 200 -11.69 15.24 -9.90
N ALA A 201 -10.76 15.01 -8.98
CA ALA A 201 -9.32 14.95 -9.23
C ALA A 201 -8.65 13.93 -8.30
N GLY A 202 -7.33 13.80 -8.38
CA GLY A 202 -6.55 12.79 -7.64
C GLY A 202 -6.70 11.39 -8.20
N SER A 203 -6.14 10.42 -7.52
CA SER A 203 -6.08 9.04 -7.98
C SER A 203 -6.12 8.02 -6.84
N LYS A 204 -6.33 6.74 -7.20
CA LYS A 204 -6.10 5.57 -6.36
C LYS A 204 -4.67 5.02 -6.51
N SER A 205 -3.88 5.58 -7.43
CA SER A 205 -2.50 5.18 -7.74
C SER A 205 -1.54 6.33 -7.52
N PHE A 206 -0.30 6.00 -7.19
CA PHE A 206 0.74 6.96 -6.88
C PHE A 206 2.11 6.53 -7.43
N ASN A 207 2.99 7.49 -7.57
CA ASN A 207 4.40 7.27 -7.85
C ASN A 207 5.17 7.13 -6.51
N PRO A 208 5.74 5.96 -6.19
CA PRO A 208 6.45 5.75 -4.93
C PRO A 208 7.62 6.71 -4.69
N THR A 209 8.30 7.14 -5.76
CA THR A 209 9.46 8.04 -5.65
C THR A 209 9.06 9.46 -5.22
N THR A 210 7.88 9.94 -5.64
CA THR A 210 7.41 11.30 -5.33
C THR A 210 6.33 11.32 -4.24
N GLY A 211 5.63 10.19 -4.04
CA GLY A 211 4.44 10.09 -3.20
C GLY A 211 3.21 10.80 -3.79
N LEU A 212 3.26 11.24 -5.04
CA LEU A 212 2.17 11.95 -5.73
C LEU A 212 1.38 10.99 -6.62
N ALA A 213 0.14 11.35 -6.94
CA ALA A 213 -0.73 10.59 -7.84
C ALA A 213 -0.10 10.41 -9.23
N THR A 214 -0.28 9.23 -9.83
CA THR A 214 0.16 8.97 -11.22
C THR A 214 -0.79 9.53 -12.27
N SER A 215 -2.02 9.89 -11.86
CA SER A 215 -3.02 10.55 -12.70
C SER A 215 -3.85 11.50 -11.85
N ASP A 216 -4.54 12.44 -12.50
CA ASP A 216 -5.41 13.42 -11.84
C ASP A 216 -6.82 13.39 -12.47
N THR A 217 -7.32 12.19 -12.73
CA THR A 217 -8.60 11.99 -13.43
C THR A 217 -9.79 11.81 -12.49
N GLY A 218 -9.54 11.77 -11.18
CA GLY A 218 -10.55 11.49 -10.19
C GLY A 218 -11.01 10.03 -10.19
N PHE A 219 -11.88 9.69 -9.24
CA PHE A 219 -12.46 8.36 -9.10
C PHE A 219 -13.67 8.41 -8.18
N SER A 220 -14.41 7.30 -8.10
CA SER A 220 -15.54 7.16 -7.18
C SER A 220 -15.33 5.98 -6.24
N VAL A 221 -15.84 6.11 -5.02
CA VAL A 221 -15.93 5.03 -4.03
C VAL A 221 -17.34 4.97 -3.47
N THR A 222 -17.78 3.76 -3.11
CA THR A 222 -19.11 3.54 -2.54
C THR A 222 -18.99 2.85 -1.20
N ASN A 223 -19.44 3.52 -0.14
CA ASN A 223 -19.46 3.03 1.24
C ASN A 223 -20.86 2.58 1.63
N THR A 224 -20.93 1.55 2.47
CA THR A 224 -22.16 1.17 3.18
C THR A 224 -22.10 1.77 4.59
N PRO A 225 -22.95 2.76 4.93
CA PRO A 225 -22.91 3.36 6.24
C PRO A 225 -23.30 2.36 7.33
N SER A 226 -22.52 2.28 8.38
CA SER A 226 -22.82 1.45 9.56
C SER A 226 -23.86 2.09 10.50
N ALA A 227 -24.13 3.40 10.36
CA ALA A 227 -25.08 4.13 11.20
C ALA A 227 -26.49 3.58 11.05
N THR A 228 -27.21 3.41 12.19
CA THR A 228 -28.63 3.05 12.19
C THR A 228 -29.49 4.20 11.66
N VAL A 229 -30.71 3.88 11.20
CA VAL A 229 -31.69 4.88 10.79
C VAL A 229 -31.93 5.88 11.93
N GLY A 230 -31.95 7.16 11.59
CA GLY A 230 -32.11 8.28 12.55
C GLY A 230 -30.77 8.84 13.07
N ASN A 231 -29.64 8.12 12.95
CA ASN A 231 -28.34 8.59 13.39
C ASN A 231 -27.59 9.29 12.25
N THR A 232 -26.69 10.19 12.62
CA THR A 232 -25.77 10.84 11.67
C THR A 232 -24.81 9.82 11.06
N ILE A 233 -24.38 10.08 9.83
CA ILE A 233 -23.38 9.26 9.13
C ILE A 233 -22.01 9.89 9.32
N ASN A 234 -21.02 9.04 9.54
CA ASN A 234 -19.59 9.37 9.45
C ASN A 234 -18.94 8.34 8.52
N THR A 235 -18.40 8.80 7.40
CA THR A 235 -17.71 7.97 6.43
C THR A 235 -16.47 8.70 5.91
N GLY A 236 -15.51 7.96 5.37
CA GLY A 236 -14.28 8.56 4.88
C GLY A 236 -13.54 7.68 3.89
N ASN A 237 -12.58 8.27 3.23
CA ASN A 237 -11.70 7.65 2.26
C ASN A 237 -10.35 8.34 2.22
N PHE A 238 -9.47 7.78 1.39
CA PHE A 238 -8.15 8.34 1.11
C PHE A 238 -8.01 8.60 -0.39
N VAL A 239 -7.17 9.57 -0.73
CA VAL A 239 -6.87 9.98 -2.10
C VAL A 239 -5.38 10.32 -2.22
N PHE A 240 -4.74 9.92 -3.31
CA PHE A 240 -3.43 10.44 -3.69
C PHE A 240 -3.62 11.70 -4.50
N LEU A 241 -2.87 12.74 -4.17
CA LEU A 241 -2.96 14.04 -4.80
C LEU A 241 -1.89 14.20 -5.88
N ALA A 242 -2.20 14.93 -6.95
CA ALA A 242 -1.24 15.24 -8.00
C ALA A 242 -0.17 16.26 -7.55
N THR A 243 -0.46 17.03 -6.52
CA THR A 243 0.45 18.00 -5.86
C THR A 243 0.29 17.89 -4.35
N ASP A 244 1.20 18.51 -3.57
CA ASP A 244 1.13 18.46 -2.10
C ASP A 244 -0.15 19.10 -1.54
N GLU A 245 -0.66 20.11 -2.22
CA GLU A 245 -1.92 20.76 -1.92
C GLU A 245 -2.74 20.87 -3.20
N GLN A 246 -4.03 20.57 -3.13
CA GLN A 246 -4.93 20.55 -4.27
C GLN A 246 -6.35 20.86 -3.81
N THR A 247 -7.11 21.60 -4.62
CA THR A 247 -8.55 21.75 -4.43
C THR A 247 -9.29 20.93 -5.48
N MET A 248 -10.42 20.35 -5.12
CA MET A 248 -11.27 19.60 -6.04
C MET A 248 -12.73 19.60 -5.58
N ASN A 249 -13.65 19.42 -6.53
CA ASN A 249 -15.05 19.20 -6.23
C ASN A 249 -15.29 17.77 -5.74
N ILE A 250 -16.15 17.63 -4.75
CA ILE A 250 -16.58 16.34 -4.20
C ILE A 250 -18.08 16.20 -4.42
N THR A 251 -18.49 15.21 -5.21
CA THR A 251 -19.89 14.84 -5.38
C THR A 251 -20.23 13.69 -4.45
N ILE A 252 -21.26 13.87 -3.63
CA ILE A 252 -21.77 12.87 -2.69
C ILE A 252 -23.16 12.47 -3.14
N GLU A 253 -23.34 11.21 -3.49
CA GLU A 253 -24.62 10.63 -3.87
C GLU A 253 -25.07 9.64 -2.82
N VAL A 254 -26.29 9.82 -2.34
CA VAL A 254 -26.95 8.92 -1.41
C VAL A 254 -27.82 7.95 -2.20
N LEU A 255 -27.58 6.66 -2.01
CA LEU A 255 -28.20 5.61 -2.83
C LEU A 255 -29.11 4.72 -2.00
N ASP A 256 -30.19 4.21 -2.63
CA ASP A 256 -31.02 3.15 -2.09
C ASP A 256 -30.36 1.75 -2.22
N GLY A 257 -31.06 0.71 -1.78
CA GLY A 257 -30.61 -0.69 -1.86
C GLY A 257 -30.46 -1.20 -3.30
N SER A 258 -31.16 -0.62 -4.25
CA SER A 258 -31.10 -0.95 -5.68
C SER A 258 -30.04 -0.14 -6.43
N GLY A 259 -29.39 0.84 -5.76
CA GLY A 259 -28.39 1.70 -6.36
C GLY A 259 -28.95 2.96 -7.03
N ASN A 260 -30.22 3.27 -6.86
CA ASN A 260 -30.81 4.50 -7.37
C ASN A 260 -30.36 5.69 -6.49
N VAL A 261 -30.12 6.84 -7.13
CA VAL A 261 -29.74 8.06 -6.43
C VAL A 261 -30.97 8.69 -5.80
N LEU A 262 -30.95 8.86 -4.48
CA LEU A 262 -31.97 9.53 -3.69
C LEU A 262 -31.66 11.01 -3.52
N PHE A 263 -30.41 11.34 -3.24
CA PHE A 263 -29.91 12.70 -3.04
C PHE A 263 -28.54 12.87 -3.68
N THR A 264 -28.26 14.06 -4.20
CA THR A 264 -26.93 14.46 -4.68
C THR A 264 -26.52 15.76 -4.01
N LYS A 265 -25.30 15.82 -3.51
CA LYS A 265 -24.67 17.00 -2.96
C LYS A 265 -23.33 17.22 -3.63
N VAL A 266 -22.99 18.48 -3.90
CA VAL A 266 -21.68 18.85 -4.42
C VAL A 266 -21.04 19.83 -3.43
N ALA A 267 -19.84 19.50 -2.98
CA ALA A 267 -18.98 20.41 -2.27
C ALA A 267 -17.93 20.91 -3.27
N GLU A 268 -17.92 22.21 -3.54
CA GLU A 268 -17.02 22.85 -4.48
C GLU A 268 -15.75 23.32 -3.78
N ASP A 269 -14.63 23.33 -4.51
CA ASP A 269 -13.34 23.87 -4.06
C ASP A 269 -12.86 23.31 -2.71
N VAL A 270 -13.10 22.01 -2.48
CA VAL A 270 -12.69 21.35 -1.24
C VAL A 270 -11.16 21.25 -1.19
N PRO A 271 -10.50 21.81 -0.16
CA PRO A 271 -9.06 21.77 -0.04
C PRO A 271 -8.59 20.41 0.48
N PHE A 272 -7.54 19.90 -0.14
CA PHE A 272 -6.80 18.72 0.28
C PHE A 272 -5.32 19.06 0.44
N LYS A 273 -4.68 18.43 1.41
CA LYS A 273 -3.24 18.51 1.62
C LYS A 273 -2.69 17.13 1.95
N ARG A 274 -1.56 16.78 1.35
CA ARG A 274 -0.87 15.51 1.67
C ARG A 274 -0.62 15.42 3.17
N ASN A 275 -0.80 14.22 3.74
CA ASN A 275 -0.67 13.94 5.17
C ASN A 275 -1.62 14.80 6.04
N ARG A 276 -2.78 15.20 5.52
CA ARG A 276 -3.85 15.87 6.26
C ARG A 276 -5.20 15.24 5.94
N LYS A 277 -6.16 15.49 6.83
CA LYS A 277 -7.55 15.06 6.67
C LYS A 277 -8.44 16.28 6.48
N THR A 278 -9.21 16.28 5.41
CA THR A 278 -10.30 17.25 5.19
C THR A 278 -11.58 16.70 5.79
N VAL A 279 -12.25 17.50 6.60
CA VAL A 279 -13.55 17.15 7.18
C VAL A 279 -14.65 17.97 6.49
N LEU A 280 -15.56 17.27 5.83
CA LEU A 280 -16.80 17.82 5.25
C LEU A 280 -17.94 17.57 6.22
N SER A 281 -18.68 18.61 6.60
CA SER A 281 -19.85 18.50 7.49
C SER A 281 -21.04 19.24 6.90
N GLY A 282 -22.19 18.56 6.80
CA GLY A 282 -23.42 19.17 6.24
C GLY A 282 -24.60 18.22 6.21
N GLY A 283 -25.76 18.75 5.79
CA GLY A 283 -26.98 17.96 5.59
C GLY A 283 -26.86 17.10 4.33
N LEU A 284 -26.83 15.79 4.47
CA LEU A 284 -26.78 14.86 3.34
C LEU A 284 -28.17 14.45 2.83
N PHE A 285 -29.18 14.45 3.69
CA PHE A 285 -30.49 13.86 3.44
C PHE A 285 -31.61 14.87 3.24
N THR A 286 -31.33 16.15 3.35
CA THR A 286 -32.28 17.23 3.08
C THR A 286 -32.22 17.64 1.61
N ALA A 287 -33.40 17.85 0.98
CA ALA A 287 -33.49 18.11 -0.47
C ALA A 287 -32.96 19.47 -0.92
N ALA A 288 -32.87 20.48 -0.07
CA ALA A 288 -32.53 21.83 -0.47
C ALA A 288 -31.16 22.27 0.06
N ASN A 289 -30.39 22.94 -0.81
CA ASN A 289 -29.36 23.98 -0.57
C ASN A 289 -28.61 24.00 0.79
N SER A 290 -28.37 22.83 1.42
CA SER A 290 -27.50 22.78 2.58
C SER A 290 -26.07 22.95 2.11
N SER A 291 -25.44 24.06 2.48
CA SER A 291 -24.02 24.28 2.29
C SER A 291 -23.23 23.31 3.16
N PHE A 292 -22.18 22.71 2.60
CA PHE A 292 -21.17 22.03 3.40
C PHE A 292 -20.24 23.06 4.03
N SER A 293 -19.92 22.86 5.29
CA SER A 293 -18.70 23.44 5.87
C SER A 293 -17.57 22.43 5.73
N PHE A 294 -16.39 22.92 5.45
CA PHE A 294 -15.21 22.08 5.44
C PHE A 294 -14.11 22.71 6.29
N ARG A 295 -13.27 21.87 6.86
CA ARG A 295 -12.06 22.27 7.55
C ARG A 295 -10.95 21.28 7.26
N LEU A 296 -9.74 21.77 7.17
CA LEU A 296 -8.54 20.95 7.14
C LEU A 296 -8.18 20.58 8.59
N ASP A 297 -8.19 19.30 8.89
CA ASP A 297 -7.84 18.79 10.22
C ASP A 297 -6.32 18.63 10.30
N THR A 298 -5.69 19.47 11.10
CA THR A 298 -4.25 19.41 11.37
C THR A 298 -3.89 18.36 12.44
N GLY A 299 -4.89 17.86 13.17
CA GLY A 299 -4.74 16.89 14.27
C GLY A 299 -4.83 15.43 13.88
N TRP A 300 -4.58 15.06 12.62
CA TRP A 300 -4.61 13.66 12.15
C TRP A 300 -3.49 12.79 12.75
N LEU A 301 -3.31 12.88 14.05
CA LEU A 301 -2.21 12.26 14.77
C LEU A 301 -2.61 11.13 15.68
N GLN A 302 -3.87 10.99 16.03
CA GLN A 302 -4.31 9.97 16.96
C GLN A 302 -5.66 9.39 16.58
N ASP A 303 -5.71 8.08 16.61
CA ASP A 303 -6.84 7.17 16.81
C ASP A 303 -8.24 7.81 16.73
N HIS A 304 -8.69 8.05 15.51
CA HIS A 304 -10.10 7.92 15.28
C HIS A 304 -10.33 6.50 14.74
N THR A 305 -10.60 5.60 15.64
CA THR A 305 -11.17 4.29 15.34
C THR A 305 -12.44 4.54 14.55
N VAL A 306 -12.34 4.62 13.25
CA VAL A 306 -13.50 4.54 12.37
C VAL A 306 -13.79 3.04 12.29
N ASN A 307 -14.70 2.56 13.10
CA ASN A 307 -15.28 1.24 12.92
C ASN A 307 -16.08 1.28 11.62
N PHE A 308 -15.53 0.68 10.57
CA PHE A 308 -16.20 0.44 9.30
C PHE A 308 -16.95 -0.88 9.36
#